data_bbda18f8486ced5ae500f3cdc4dfade2
#
_entry.id   bbda18f8486ced5ae500f3cdc4dfade2
#
_cell.length_a   1.000
_cell.length_b   1.000
_cell.length_c   1.000
_cell.angle_alpha   90.00
_cell.angle_beta   90.00
_cell.angle_gamma   90.00
#
_symmetry.space_group_name_H-M   'P 1'
#
loop_
_entity.id
_entity.type
_entity.pdbx_description
1 polymer ?
#
loop_
_entity_poly.entity_id
_entity_poly.type
_entity_poly.pdbx_seq_one_letter_code
_entity_poly.pdbx_strand_id
1 'polypeptide(L)'
;GRNTFGLPENLLLYPVRAVRRKNLGELALLASSHHDFHFANSLGPTNPEFTPIFEEWKQFGKELNLPLTYGLGEHTDATFPEMVGHAQSILSVSVAEGFGLGFLEPWTFGKGLCGRNLPEITSDFAELGVSLSNLYERLPIPLDCIPSVPELKEIIQSALEKFYLSYRQDLPGD
;
A
#
# COMPACT_ATOMS: atom_id res chain seq x y z
N GLY A 1 16.49 5.01 20.26
CA GLY A 1 17.74 5.22 19.52
C GLY A 1 17.68 6.56 18.82
N ARG A 2 18.82 7.24 18.63
CA ARG A 2 18.85 8.51 17.87
C ARG A 2 18.46 8.19 16.42
N ASN A 3 17.52 8.97 15.86
CA ASN A 3 17.17 8.94 14.43
C ASN A 3 18.34 9.55 13.62
N THR A 4 19.37 8.74 13.32
CA THR A 4 20.59 9.19 12.64
C THR A 4 20.40 9.37 11.14
N PHE A 5 19.32 8.81 10.56
CA PHE A 5 19.05 8.79 9.13
C PHE A 5 17.98 9.79 8.68
N GLY A 6 17.44 10.61 9.60
CA GLY A 6 16.37 11.56 9.28
C GLY A 6 15.08 10.91 8.81
N LEU A 7 14.83 9.66 9.22
CA LEU A 7 13.60 8.95 8.88
C LEU A 7 12.39 9.63 9.53
N PRO A 8 11.20 9.62 8.89
CA PRO A 8 10.00 10.19 9.46
C PRO A 8 9.65 9.60 10.83
N GLU A 9 9.19 10.43 11.76
CA GLU A 9 8.61 9.95 13.02
C GLU A 9 7.27 9.26 12.76
N ASN A 10 6.84 8.36 13.65
CA ASN A 10 5.60 7.60 13.54
C ASN A 10 5.45 6.89 12.17
N LEU A 11 6.55 6.37 11.64
CA LEU A 11 6.60 5.73 10.32
C LEU A 11 5.79 4.43 10.30
N LEU A 12 4.83 4.34 9.39
CA LEU A 12 4.21 3.10 8.94
C LEU A 12 4.88 2.70 7.62
N LEU A 13 5.72 1.69 7.67
CA LEU A 13 6.52 1.28 6.53
C LEU A 13 5.84 0.13 5.77
N TYR A 14 5.63 0.33 4.49
CA TYR A 14 5.26 -0.71 3.55
C TYR A 14 6.53 -1.20 2.82
N PRO A 15 7.15 -2.30 3.28
CA PRO A 15 8.49 -2.70 2.88
C PRO A 15 8.50 -3.42 1.52
N VAL A 16 8.02 -2.75 0.48
CA VAL A 16 7.83 -3.33 -0.85
C VAL A 16 8.38 -2.44 -1.95
N ARG A 17 8.73 -3.09 -3.05
CA ARG A 17 8.93 -2.43 -4.34
C ARG A 17 7.59 -2.07 -4.96
N ALA A 18 7.52 -0.89 -5.58
CA ALA A 18 6.34 -0.43 -6.27
C ALA A 18 6.02 -1.29 -7.49
N VAL A 19 4.90 -2.01 -7.43
CA VAL A 19 4.29 -2.74 -8.54
C VAL A 19 2.77 -2.66 -8.40
N ARG A 20 2.03 -2.90 -9.49
CA ARG A 20 0.58 -2.68 -9.55
C ARG A 20 -0.19 -3.33 -8.40
N ARG A 21 0.07 -4.61 -8.09
CA ARG A 21 -0.61 -5.36 -7.02
C ARG A 21 -0.34 -4.82 -5.60
N LYS A 22 0.64 -3.95 -5.44
CA LYS A 22 0.96 -3.31 -4.16
C LYS A 22 0.07 -2.11 -3.83
N ASN A 23 -0.83 -1.72 -4.76
CA ASN A 23 -1.97 -0.86 -4.49
C ASN A 23 -1.59 0.50 -3.83
N LEU A 24 -0.66 1.22 -4.44
CA LEU A 24 -0.12 2.49 -3.91
C LEU A 24 -1.19 3.56 -3.68
N GLY A 25 -2.31 3.50 -4.41
CA GLY A 25 -3.43 4.42 -4.21
C GLY A 25 -4.09 4.27 -2.84
N GLU A 26 -4.18 3.05 -2.31
CA GLU A 26 -4.71 2.83 -0.97
C GLU A 26 -3.75 3.34 0.11
N LEU A 27 -2.43 3.29 -0.15
CA LEU A 27 -1.44 3.92 0.73
C LEU A 27 -1.66 5.43 0.83
N ALA A 28 -1.94 6.11 -0.31
CA ALA A 28 -2.28 7.52 -0.33
C ALA A 28 -3.62 7.82 0.38
N LEU A 29 -4.63 6.96 0.22
CA LEU A 29 -5.91 7.08 0.91
C LEU A 29 -5.74 7.00 2.43
N LEU A 30 -4.96 6.06 2.92
CA LEU A 30 -4.65 5.95 4.36
C LEU A 30 -3.90 7.18 4.87
N ALA A 31 -2.91 7.66 4.13
CA ALA A 31 -2.17 8.87 4.47
C ALA A 31 -3.06 10.12 4.50
N SER A 32 -4.09 10.20 3.64
CA SER A 32 -5.02 11.32 3.62
C SER A 32 -5.97 11.37 4.84
N SER A 33 -6.13 10.26 5.54
CA SER A 33 -7.05 10.14 6.68
C SER A 33 -6.37 9.97 8.04
N HIS A 34 -5.04 9.73 8.07
CA HIS A 34 -4.29 9.43 9.31
C HIS A 34 -3.03 10.31 9.40
N HIS A 35 -3.22 11.61 9.64
CA HIS A 35 -2.13 12.59 9.63
C HIS A 35 -1.15 12.48 10.81
N ASP A 36 -1.46 11.70 11.84
CA ASP A 36 -0.56 11.43 12.97
C ASP A 36 0.59 10.46 12.63
N PHE A 37 0.49 9.80 11.47
CA PHE A 37 1.49 8.86 10.97
C PHE A 37 2.11 9.36 9.67
N HIS A 38 3.34 8.93 9.43
CA HIS A 38 3.97 9.06 8.13
C HIS A 38 3.99 7.72 7.42
N PHE A 39 3.48 7.67 6.20
CA PHE A 39 3.40 6.45 5.38
C PHE A 39 4.55 6.41 4.39
N ALA A 40 5.10 5.24 4.13
CA ALA A 40 6.09 5.10 3.07
C ALA A 40 6.12 3.68 2.49
N ASN A 41 6.33 3.55 1.17
CA ASN A 41 6.86 2.31 0.62
C ASN A 41 8.38 2.42 0.45
N SER A 42 9.08 1.27 0.47
CA SER A 42 10.55 1.27 0.51
C SER A 42 11.21 1.58 -0.82
N LEU A 43 10.75 1.02 -1.94
CA LEU A 43 11.46 1.11 -3.22
C LEU A 43 10.54 1.45 -4.40
N GLY A 44 11.07 2.20 -5.35
CA GLY A 44 10.44 2.45 -6.65
C GLY A 44 10.36 1.21 -7.54
N PRO A 45 9.71 1.30 -8.72
CA PRO A 45 9.56 0.19 -9.64
C PRO A 45 10.87 -0.17 -10.33
N THR A 46 11.01 -1.44 -10.71
CA THR A 46 12.04 -1.89 -11.67
C THR A 46 11.50 -2.03 -13.08
N ASN A 47 10.16 -2.17 -13.24
CA ASN A 47 9.53 -2.22 -14.55
C ASN A 47 9.37 -0.79 -15.10
N PRO A 48 10.00 -0.45 -16.24
CA PRO A 48 9.89 0.88 -16.86
C PRO A 48 8.45 1.28 -17.20
N GLU A 49 7.57 0.31 -17.50
CA GLU A 49 6.16 0.58 -17.81
C GLU A 49 5.38 1.09 -16.59
N PHE A 50 5.81 0.76 -15.38
CA PHE A 50 5.18 1.21 -14.15
C PHE A 50 5.76 2.54 -13.63
N THR A 51 6.92 2.95 -14.13
CA THR A 51 7.58 4.19 -13.69
C THR A 51 6.71 5.44 -13.85
N PRO A 52 6.02 5.68 -14.98
CA PRO A 52 5.14 6.85 -15.12
C PRO A 52 4.03 6.88 -14.06
N ILE A 53 3.39 5.74 -13.82
CA ILE A 53 2.33 5.59 -12.81
C ILE A 53 2.87 5.88 -11.40
N PHE A 54 4.08 5.42 -11.11
CA PHE A 54 4.73 5.67 -9.82
C PHE A 54 5.04 7.17 -9.62
N GLU A 55 5.52 7.87 -10.65
CA GLU A 55 5.76 9.30 -10.59
C GLU A 55 4.44 10.11 -10.46
N GLU A 56 3.36 9.66 -11.09
CA GLU A 56 2.03 10.25 -10.90
C GLU A 56 1.58 10.14 -9.43
N TRP A 57 1.77 8.99 -8.77
CA TRP A 57 1.47 8.84 -7.35
C TRP A 57 2.36 9.73 -6.46
N LYS A 58 3.65 9.87 -6.78
CA LYS A 58 4.54 10.80 -6.06
C LYS A 58 4.07 12.25 -6.18
N GLN A 59 3.69 12.66 -7.40
CA GLN A 59 3.16 13.99 -7.65
C GLN A 59 1.85 14.23 -6.91
N PHE A 60 0.91 13.28 -6.97
CA PHE A 60 -0.36 13.33 -6.24
C PHE A 60 -0.16 13.51 -4.73
N GLY A 61 0.74 12.74 -4.13
CA GLY A 61 1.06 12.87 -2.71
C GLY A 61 1.61 14.26 -2.34
N LYS A 62 2.43 14.85 -3.20
CA LYS A 62 2.95 16.22 -3.03
C LYS A 62 1.87 17.28 -3.16
N GLU A 63 1.03 17.20 -4.19
CA GLU A 63 -0.04 18.17 -4.44
C GLU A 63 -1.03 18.24 -3.29
N LEU A 64 -1.34 17.11 -2.68
CA LEU A 64 -2.22 17.03 -1.53
C LEU A 64 -1.49 17.20 -0.18
N ASN A 65 -0.17 17.43 -0.21
CA ASN A 65 0.66 17.55 0.99
C ASN A 65 0.44 16.40 1.99
N LEU A 66 0.39 15.17 1.48
CA LEU A 66 0.16 13.98 2.30
C LEU A 66 1.42 13.64 3.14
N PRO A 67 1.26 13.11 4.37
CA PRO A 67 2.36 12.56 5.15
C PRO A 67 2.82 11.21 4.57
N LEU A 68 3.37 11.25 3.35
CA LEU A 68 3.64 10.08 2.52
C LEU A 68 4.93 10.24 1.73
N THR A 69 5.79 9.23 1.77
CA THR A 69 7.00 9.14 0.95
C THR A 69 6.98 7.87 0.12
N TYR A 70 6.88 8.00 -1.19
CA TYR A 70 7.08 6.89 -2.10
C TYR A 70 8.56 6.70 -2.40
N GLY A 71 9.06 5.44 -2.25
CA GLY A 71 10.46 5.11 -2.49
C GLY A 71 11.39 5.61 -1.38
N LEU A 72 11.01 5.47 -0.11
CA LEU A 72 11.77 5.98 1.04
C LEU A 72 13.25 5.61 1.01
N GLY A 73 13.58 4.36 0.61
CA GLY A 73 14.96 3.88 0.50
C GLY A 73 15.82 4.58 -0.58
N GLU A 74 15.19 5.38 -1.45
CA GLU A 74 15.88 6.20 -2.45
C GLU A 74 16.27 7.60 -1.89
N HIS A 75 15.77 7.92 -0.69
CA HIS A 75 15.92 9.24 -0.05
C HIS A 75 16.65 9.19 1.29
N THR A 76 17.22 8.04 1.66
CA THR A 76 17.92 7.84 2.92
C THR A 76 19.11 6.89 2.74
N ASP A 77 20.14 7.05 3.57
CA ASP A 77 21.25 6.10 3.66
C ASP A 77 20.93 4.92 4.60
N ALA A 78 19.73 4.89 5.19
CA ALA A 78 19.31 3.79 6.06
C ALA A 78 19.17 2.49 5.26
N THR A 79 19.74 1.44 5.79
CA THR A 79 19.54 0.08 5.26
C THR A 79 18.11 -0.41 5.50
N PHE A 80 17.69 -1.44 4.78
CA PHE A 80 16.36 -2.03 4.98
C PHE A 80 16.09 -2.44 6.44
N PRO A 81 17.01 -3.15 7.16
CA PRO A 81 16.81 -3.45 8.58
C PRO A 81 16.69 -2.21 9.46
N GLU A 82 17.40 -1.14 9.14
CA GLU A 82 17.31 0.13 9.90
C GLU A 82 15.97 0.84 9.66
N MET A 83 15.47 0.87 8.43
CA MET A 83 14.12 1.39 8.13
C MET A 83 13.05 0.59 8.88
N VAL A 84 13.10 -0.75 8.81
CA VAL A 84 12.18 -1.63 9.55
C VAL A 84 12.32 -1.43 11.05
N GLY A 85 13.55 -1.35 11.57
CA GLY A 85 13.82 -1.12 12.98
C GLY A 85 13.26 0.22 13.48
N HIS A 86 13.32 1.26 12.66
CA HIS A 86 12.79 2.60 12.97
C HIS A 86 11.25 2.65 12.87
N ALA A 87 10.65 1.93 11.93
CA ALA A 87 9.21 1.95 11.73
C ALA A 87 8.44 1.61 13.01
N GLN A 88 7.33 2.31 13.26
CA GLN A 88 6.42 2.01 14.35
C GLN A 88 5.69 0.69 14.11
N SER A 89 5.26 0.45 12.87
CA SER A 89 4.62 -0.78 12.43
C SER A 89 4.88 -1.01 10.95
N ILE A 90 4.73 -2.26 10.53
CA ILE A 90 4.74 -2.62 9.11
C ILE A 90 3.31 -2.56 8.59
N LEU A 91 3.16 -2.03 7.38
CA LEU A 91 1.89 -1.89 6.69
C LEU A 91 1.88 -2.78 5.45
N SER A 92 0.72 -3.35 5.12
CA SER A 92 0.46 -3.97 3.81
C SER A 92 -0.89 -3.53 3.28
N VAL A 93 -0.90 -3.00 2.05
CA VAL A 93 -2.12 -2.67 1.29
C VAL A 93 -2.19 -3.47 -0.01
N SER A 94 -1.42 -4.54 -0.14
CA SER A 94 -1.45 -5.43 -1.30
C SER A 94 -2.84 -5.99 -1.56
N VAL A 95 -3.22 -6.07 -2.83
CA VAL A 95 -4.46 -6.72 -3.27
C VAL A 95 -4.24 -8.16 -3.73
N ALA A 96 -2.99 -8.58 -3.90
CA ALA A 96 -2.61 -9.95 -4.19
C ALA A 96 -1.17 -10.23 -3.72
N GLU A 97 -0.94 -11.40 -3.16
CA GLU A 97 0.36 -11.91 -2.75
C GLU A 97 0.52 -13.37 -3.15
N GLY A 98 1.78 -13.84 -3.26
CA GLY A 98 2.07 -15.23 -3.58
C GLY A 98 1.91 -16.14 -2.38
N PHE A 99 2.91 -16.13 -1.48
CA PHE A 99 2.97 -17.06 -0.33
C PHE A 99 2.60 -16.43 1.02
N GLY A 100 2.27 -15.13 1.05
CA GLY A 100 1.88 -14.45 2.28
C GLY A 100 3.01 -14.21 3.29
N LEU A 101 4.28 -14.38 2.92
CA LEU A 101 5.42 -14.14 3.82
C LEU A 101 5.42 -12.73 4.40
N GLY A 102 4.96 -11.73 3.62
CA GLY A 102 4.82 -10.36 4.08
C GLY A 102 3.88 -10.18 5.29
N PHE A 103 3.03 -11.16 5.58
CA PHE A 103 2.17 -11.17 6.78
C PHE A 103 2.87 -11.72 8.02
N LEU A 104 3.96 -12.48 7.87
CA LEU A 104 4.69 -13.13 8.96
C LEU A 104 6.06 -12.51 9.21
N GLU A 105 6.74 -12.04 8.17
CA GLU A 105 8.08 -11.45 8.27
C GLU A 105 8.21 -10.29 9.27
N PRO A 106 7.21 -9.39 9.44
CA PRO A 106 7.31 -8.28 10.41
C PRO A 106 7.63 -8.76 11.83
N TRP A 107 7.14 -9.92 12.22
CA TRP A 107 7.38 -10.48 13.55
C TRP A 107 8.83 -10.89 13.79
N THR A 108 9.54 -11.27 12.72
CA THR A 108 10.99 -11.59 12.82
C THR A 108 11.81 -10.36 13.21
N PHE A 109 11.27 -9.16 12.97
CA PHE A 109 11.84 -7.87 13.37
C PHE A 109 11.19 -7.30 14.64
N GLY A 110 10.32 -8.05 15.29
CA GLY A 110 9.57 -7.58 16.48
C GLY A 110 8.59 -6.46 16.16
N LYS A 111 8.07 -6.38 14.92
CA LYS A 111 7.12 -5.35 14.47
C LYS A 111 5.72 -5.89 14.33
N GLY A 112 4.74 -5.06 14.70
CA GLY A 112 3.35 -5.30 14.38
C GLY A 112 3.08 -5.15 12.88
N LEU A 113 2.08 -5.86 12.38
CA LEU A 113 1.54 -5.71 11.02
C LEU A 113 0.15 -5.10 11.08
N CYS A 114 -0.13 -4.14 10.22
CA CYS A 114 -1.46 -3.58 9.98
C CYS A 114 -1.74 -3.47 8.48
N GLY A 115 -2.99 -3.23 8.11
CA GLY A 115 -3.37 -3.00 6.73
C GLY A 115 -4.44 -3.93 6.18
N ARG A 116 -4.37 -4.21 4.88
CA ARG A 116 -5.36 -5.00 4.16
C ARG A 116 -5.20 -6.51 4.43
N ASN A 117 -6.31 -7.15 4.76
CA ASN A 117 -6.39 -8.61 4.81
C ASN A 117 -6.52 -9.20 3.40
N LEU A 118 -5.91 -10.37 3.21
CA LEU A 118 -6.09 -11.23 2.06
C LEU A 118 -6.57 -12.60 2.56
N PRO A 119 -7.89 -12.80 2.72
CA PRO A 119 -8.44 -14.01 3.33
C PRO A 119 -7.98 -15.30 2.64
N GLU A 120 -7.76 -15.29 1.34
CA GLU A 120 -7.22 -16.43 0.57
C GLU A 120 -5.83 -16.89 1.02
N ILE A 121 -5.13 -16.06 1.79
CA ILE A 121 -3.79 -16.36 2.35
C ILE A 121 -3.87 -16.47 3.87
N THR A 122 -4.54 -15.52 4.52
CA THR A 122 -4.50 -15.39 5.97
C THR A 122 -5.41 -16.37 6.70
N SER A 123 -6.41 -16.97 6.01
CA SER A 123 -7.24 -18.04 6.59
C SER A 123 -6.42 -19.23 7.09
N ASP A 124 -5.43 -19.67 6.32
CA ASP A 124 -4.56 -20.78 6.72
C ASP A 124 -3.75 -20.43 7.99
N PHE A 125 -3.32 -19.17 8.12
CA PHE A 125 -2.61 -18.70 9.30
C PHE A 125 -3.53 -18.65 10.52
N ALA A 126 -4.77 -18.20 10.33
CA ALA A 126 -5.77 -18.16 11.41
C ALA A 126 -6.13 -19.57 11.91
N GLU A 127 -6.26 -20.55 11.02
CA GLU A 127 -6.48 -21.96 11.38
C GLU A 127 -5.31 -22.54 12.19
N LEU A 128 -4.10 -22.06 11.96
CA LEU A 128 -2.90 -22.41 12.72
C LEU A 128 -2.74 -21.61 14.03
N GLY A 129 -3.72 -20.78 14.38
CA GLY A 129 -3.72 -19.99 15.62
C GLY A 129 -2.98 -18.66 15.55
N VAL A 130 -2.63 -18.19 14.36
CA VAL A 130 -2.00 -16.87 14.17
C VAL A 130 -3.07 -15.78 14.20
N SER A 131 -2.95 -14.81 15.11
CA SER A 131 -3.87 -13.66 15.19
C SER A 131 -3.34 -12.49 14.36
N LEU A 132 -4.13 -12.06 13.37
CA LEU A 132 -3.87 -10.91 12.49
C LEU A 132 -4.95 -9.83 12.68
N SER A 133 -5.24 -9.47 13.94
CA SER A 133 -6.36 -8.61 14.34
C SER A 133 -6.29 -7.17 13.85
N ASN A 134 -5.13 -6.71 13.37
CA ASN A 134 -4.94 -5.34 12.88
C ASN A 134 -5.11 -5.22 11.35
N LEU A 135 -5.70 -6.24 10.72
CA LEU A 135 -5.99 -6.24 9.30
C LEU A 135 -7.48 -5.94 9.05
N TYR A 136 -7.75 -5.14 8.01
CA TYR A 136 -9.11 -4.85 7.55
C TYR A 136 -9.38 -5.50 6.18
N GLU A 137 -10.61 -5.84 5.89
CA GLU A 137 -11.03 -6.40 4.60
C GLU A 137 -11.61 -5.33 3.67
N ARG A 138 -12.20 -4.29 4.23
CA ARG A 138 -12.89 -3.23 3.49
C ARG A 138 -12.60 -1.87 4.09
N LEU A 139 -12.50 -0.87 3.22
CA LEU A 139 -12.50 0.55 3.58
C LEU A 139 -13.82 1.15 3.06
N PRO A 140 -14.84 1.30 3.92
CA PRO A 140 -16.08 1.94 3.51
C PRO A 140 -15.85 3.45 3.33
N ILE A 141 -16.18 3.95 2.14
CA ILE A 141 -16.14 5.39 1.82
C ILE A 141 -17.58 5.86 1.69
N PRO A 142 -18.04 6.80 2.52
CA PRO A 142 -19.37 7.37 2.40
C PRO A 142 -19.60 8.01 1.02
N LEU A 143 -20.79 7.81 0.44
CA LEU A 143 -21.10 8.34 -0.90
C LEU A 143 -21.10 9.86 -0.97
N ASP A 144 -21.34 10.53 0.14
CA ASP A 144 -21.27 12.00 0.26
C ASP A 144 -19.85 12.56 0.17
N CYS A 145 -18.83 11.70 0.37
CA CYS A 145 -17.44 12.05 0.10
C CYS A 145 -17.09 12.02 -1.40
N ILE A 146 -18.00 11.53 -2.26
CA ILE A 146 -17.78 11.36 -3.70
C ILE A 146 -18.52 12.50 -4.43
N PRO A 147 -17.80 13.46 -5.05
CA PRO A 147 -18.42 14.61 -5.72
C PRO A 147 -19.41 14.22 -6.83
N SER A 148 -19.14 13.14 -7.54
CA SER A 148 -19.97 12.64 -8.63
C SER A 148 -19.92 11.12 -8.73
N VAL A 149 -20.99 10.46 -8.27
CA VAL A 149 -21.10 8.98 -8.39
C VAL A 149 -21.20 8.53 -9.87
N PRO A 150 -21.94 9.23 -10.75
CA PRO A 150 -21.93 8.89 -12.18
C PRO A 150 -20.54 8.94 -12.81
N GLU A 151 -19.79 10.01 -12.58
CA GLU A 151 -18.42 10.17 -13.09
C GLU A 151 -17.49 9.08 -12.55
N LEU A 152 -17.58 8.76 -11.26
CA LEU A 152 -16.81 7.65 -10.67
C LEU A 152 -17.11 6.32 -11.37
N LYS A 153 -18.38 6.03 -11.69
CA LYS A 153 -18.77 4.82 -12.43
C LYS A 153 -18.13 4.78 -13.82
N GLU A 154 -18.15 5.89 -14.56
CA GLU A 154 -17.51 5.99 -15.88
C GLU A 154 -16.00 5.76 -15.79
N ILE A 155 -15.33 6.33 -14.80
CA ILE A 155 -13.89 6.12 -14.57
C ILE A 155 -13.59 4.64 -14.28
N ILE A 156 -14.36 4.02 -13.38
CA ILE A 156 -14.21 2.60 -13.04
C ILE A 156 -14.45 1.72 -14.28
N GLN A 157 -15.52 1.97 -15.02
CA GLN A 157 -15.84 1.22 -16.24
C GLN A 157 -14.71 1.34 -17.26
N SER A 158 -14.24 2.55 -17.54
CA SER A 158 -13.11 2.76 -18.46
C SER A 158 -11.82 2.05 -18.00
N ALA A 159 -11.54 2.01 -16.71
CA ALA A 159 -10.40 1.30 -16.16
C ALA A 159 -10.54 -0.23 -16.32
N LEU A 160 -11.74 -0.76 -16.08
CA LEU A 160 -12.04 -2.18 -16.29
C LEU A 160 -11.93 -2.58 -17.76
N GLU A 161 -12.49 -1.80 -18.67
CA GLU A 161 -12.38 -2.05 -20.12
C GLU A 161 -10.92 -2.16 -20.56
N LYS A 162 -10.08 -1.19 -20.16
CA LYS A 162 -8.64 -1.22 -20.46
C LYS A 162 -7.95 -2.46 -19.87
N PHE A 163 -8.34 -2.86 -18.67
CA PHE A 163 -7.79 -4.04 -18.01
C PHE A 163 -8.15 -5.31 -18.78
N TYR A 164 -9.44 -5.54 -19.09
CA TYR A 164 -9.87 -6.72 -19.83
C TYR A 164 -9.28 -6.78 -21.24
N LEU A 165 -9.22 -5.65 -21.96
CA LEU A 165 -8.56 -5.56 -23.27
C LEU A 165 -7.08 -5.96 -23.20
N SER A 166 -6.37 -5.60 -22.13
CA SER A 166 -4.95 -5.96 -21.96
C SER A 166 -4.74 -7.47 -21.84
N TYR A 167 -5.76 -8.22 -21.38
CA TYR A 167 -5.78 -9.68 -21.31
C TYR A 167 -6.49 -10.35 -22.50
N ARG A 168 -6.91 -9.57 -23.51
CA ARG A 168 -7.70 -10.05 -24.66
C ARG A 168 -8.98 -10.75 -24.22
N GLN A 169 -9.63 -10.23 -23.22
CA GLN A 169 -10.90 -10.72 -22.68
C GLN A 169 -11.99 -9.67 -22.85
N ASP A 170 -13.21 -10.11 -23.07
CA ASP A 170 -14.37 -9.22 -23.05
C ASP A 170 -14.79 -8.94 -21.61
N LEU A 171 -15.37 -7.74 -21.37
CA LEU A 171 -16.00 -7.44 -20.10
C LEU A 171 -17.10 -8.49 -19.81
N PRO A 172 -17.20 -9.01 -18.58
CA PRO A 172 -18.36 -9.81 -18.19
C PRO A 172 -19.62 -8.96 -18.39
N GLY A 173 -20.62 -9.52 -19.08
CA GLY A 173 -21.93 -8.90 -19.18
C GLY A 173 -22.58 -8.75 -17.80
N ASP A 174 -23.51 -7.78 -17.68
CA ASP A 174 -24.32 -7.57 -16.48
C ASP A 174 -25.10 -8.82 -16.04
#